data_2362cbe5f84776630fd54f6cc0aaf1dc
#
_entry.id   2362cbe5f84776630fd54f6cc0aaf1dc
#
_cell.length_a   1.000
_cell.length_b   1.000
_cell.length_c   1.000
_cell.angle_alpha   90.00
_cell.angle_beta   90.00
_cell.angle_gamma   90.00
#
_symmetry.space_group_name_H-M   'P 1'
#
loop_
_entity.id
_entity.type
_entity.pdbx_description
1 polymer ?
#
loop_
_entity_poly.entity_id
_entity_poly.type
_entity_poly.pdbx_seq_one_letter_code
_entity_poly.pdbx_strand_id
1 'polypeptide(L)'
;MSKYLIGLDPSFSRTGICIINTIDKEIEFYSVSCKIGEKQFENVVHAAQSIISQLKEVLSKYGDDYDLVHEQPLPMSSMSSALYSLDTLIYHTFEDHIRHTYNPATLRSRIHGHKYDKKDSQTLTEKYLNILAKSGYIIKSEMGTKKKICHDDAEAFLYCHLYLHDSGHPDFQFDNTDEIQKYKLRMKELKKREKMLMKSEE
;
A
#
# COMPACT_ATOMS: atom_id res chain seq x y z
N MET A 1 8.45 3.30 -19.08
CA MET A 1 8.27 2.76 -17.72
C MET A 1 9.63 2.30 -17.27
N SER A 2 10.07 2.73 -16.11
CA SER A 2 11.36 2.33 -15.53
C SER A 2 11.40 0.83 -15.26
N LYS A 3 12.59 0.27 -15.08
CA LYS A 3 12.78 -1.16 -14.81
C LYS A 3 12.08 -1.60 -13.53
N TYR A 4 12.09 -0.73 -12.51
CA TYR A 4 11.48 -1.01 -11.22
C TYR A 4 10.31 -0.07 -10.95
N LEU A 5 9.22 -0.61 -10.40
CA LEU A 5 8.14 0.16 -9.79
C LEU A 5 8.17 -0.08 -8.29
N ILE A 6 8.19 1.01 -7.53
CA ILE A 6 8.28 0.98 -6.07
C ILE A 6 7.00 1.56 -5.48
N GLY A 7 6.33 0.78 -4.64
CA GLY A 7 5.18 1.22 -3.85
C GLY A 7 5.60 1.49 -2.41
N LEU A 8 5.10 2.59 -1.85
CA LEU A 8 5.30 2.92 -0.44
C LEU A 8 3.94 3.10 0.27
N ASP A 9 3.84 2.53 1.46
CA ASP A 9 2.82 2.84 2.47
C ASP A 9 3.51 3.53 3.65
N PRO A 10 3.59 4.89 3.66
CA PRO A 10 4.41 5.63 4.61
C PRO A 10 3.82 5.62 6.01
N SER A 11 4.62 5.21 6.99
CA SER A 11 4.28 5.26 8.42
C SER A 11 5.56 5.30 9.26
N PHE A 12 5.53 5.97 10.42
CA PHE A 12 6.67 5.98 11.33
C PHE A 12 6.90 4.64 11.99
N SER A 13 5.83 3.96 12.37
CA SER A 13 5.90 2.67 13.03
C SER A 13 6.44 1.59 12.10
N ARG A 14 6.07 1.66 10.82
CA ARG A 14 6.51 0.73 9.78
C ARG A 14 6.09 1.25 8.41
N THR A 15 7.01 1.78 7.64
CA THR A 15 6.78 2.06 6.22
C THR A 15 6.93 0.78 5.43
N GLY A 16 5.86 0.33 4.78
CA GLY A 16 5.88 -0.81 3.85
C GLY A 16 6.47 -0.39 2.50
N ILE A 17 7.25 -1.29 1.90
CA ILE A 17 7.90 -1.08 0.61
C ILE A 17 7.67 -2.33 -0.24
N CYS A 18 7.10 -2.14 -1.42
CA CYS A 18 7.00 -3.17 -2.44
C CYS A 18 7.79 -2.74 -3.67
N ILE A 19 8.63 -3.60 -4.19
CA ILE A 19 9.43 -3.37 -5.39
C ILE A 19 9.06 -4.41 -6.42
N ILE A 20 8.60 -3.96 -7.59
CA ILE A 20 8.20 -4.83 -8.70
C ILE A 20 9.14 -4.58 -9.88
N ASN A 21 9.86 -5.61 -10.29
CA ASN A 21 10.57 -5.66 -11.54
C ASN A 21 9.71 -6.40 -12.57
N THR A 22 9.10 -5.66 -13.49
CA THR A 22 8.18 -6.24 -14.48
C THR A 22 8.92 -6.96 -15.61
N ILE A 23 10.22 -6.65 -15.82
CA ILE A 23 11.05 -7.28 -16.85
C ILE A 23 11.53 -8.65 -16.39
N ASP A 24 12.16 -8.69 -15.21
CA ASP A 24 12.71 -9.93 -14.63
C ASP A 24 11.64 -10.74 -13.87
N LYS A 25 10.41 -10.20 -13.75
CA LYS A 25 9.28 -10.79 -13.02
C LYS A 25 9.62 -11.11 -11.56
N GLU A 26 10.10 -10.11 -10.86
CA GLU A 26 10.44 -10.21 -9.44
C GLU A 26 9.62 -9.24 -8.61
N ILE A 27 9.20 -9.69 -7.42
CA ILE A 27 8.52 -8.86 -6.42
C ILE A 27 9.26 -9.01 -5.11
N GLU A 28 9.69 -7.88 -4.55
CA GLU A 28 10.43 -7.83 -3.29
C GLU A 28 9.69 -6.97 -2.27
N PHE A 29 9.73 -7.37 -1.00
CA PHE A 29 9.14 -6.65 0.11
C PHE A 29 10.19 -6.28 1.13
N TYR A 30 10.18 -5.01 1.53
CA TYR A 30 11.03 -4.43 2.56
C TYR A 30 10.18 -3.62 3.53
N SER A 31 10.74 -3.28 4.66
CA SER A 31 10.13 -2.29 5.54
C SER A 31 11.19 -1.52 6.31
N VAL A 32 10.89 -0.25 6.55
CA VAL A 32 11.70 0.62 7.39
C VAL A 32 10.84 1.17 8.52
N SER A 33 11.43 1.49 9.66
CA SER A 33 10.69 1.99 10.81
C SER A 33 11.53 2.90 11.68
N CYS A 34 10.86 3.81 12.37
CA CYS A 34 11.47 4.61 13.42
C CYS A 34 10.50 4.78 14.58
N LYS A 35 10.96 4.53 15.80
CA LYS A 35 10.16 4.77 17.00
C LYS A 35 10.20 6.25 17.34
N ILE A 36 9.04 6.90 17.41
CA ILE A 36 8.90 8.25 17.92
C ILE A 36 8.82 8.15 19.45
N GLY A 37 9.78 8.76 20.17
CA GLY A 37 9.74 8.82 21.64
C GLY A 37 8.66 9.80 22.14
N GLU A 38 8.43 9.81 23.46
CA GLU A 38 7.35 10.58 24.11
C GLU A 38 7.46 12.12 23.99
N LYS A 39 8.58 12.68 23.56
CA LYS A 39 8.78 14.14 23.34
C LYS A 39 8.55 14.51 21.87
N GLN A 40 7.36 15.00 21.59
CA GLN A 40 6.68 14.92 20.31
C GLN A 40 7.24 15.67 19.09
N PHE A 41 7.87 16.79 19.14
CA PHE A 41 8.14 17.61 17.94
C PHE A 41 9.54 17.48 17.35
N GLU A 42 10.59 17.60 18.15
CA GLU A 42 11.97 17.38 17.65
C GLU A 42 12.15 15.94 17.16
N ASN A 43 11.46 15.00 17.80
CA ASN A 43 11.49 13.57 17.46
C ASN A 43 10.80 13.25 16.13
N VAL A 44 9.79 14.00 15.70
CA VAL A 44 9.08 13.72 14.41
C VAL A 44 9.98 14.01 13.22
N VAL A 45 10.70 15.14 13.23
CA VAL A 45 11.62 15.49 12.13
C VAL A 45 12.76 14.49 12.05
N HIS A 46 13.39 14.16 13.18
CA HIS A 46 14.47 13.18 13.24
C HIS A 46 13.97 11.77 12.81
N ALA A 47 12.77 11.38 13.25
CA ALA A 47 12.17 10.13 12.85
C ALA A 47 11.90 10.09 11.35
N ALA A 48 11.36 11.15 10.76
CA ALA A 48 11.15 11.26 9.33
C ALA A 48 12.48 11.21 8.55
N GLN A 49 13.51 11.93 9.00
CA GLN A 49 14.85 11.88 8.41
C GLN A 49 15.46 10.48 8.48
N SER A 50 15.26 9.78 9.60
CA SER A 50 15.70 8.38 9.76
C SER A 50 15.01 7.45 8.77
N ILE A 51 13.69 7.59 8.58
CA ILE A 51 12.94 6.82 7.56
C ILE A 51 13.48 7.11 6.16
N ILE A 52 13.68 8.39 5.82
CA ILE A 52 14.24 8.79 4.51
C ILE A 52 15.63 8.19 4.29
N SER A 53 16.49 8.21 5.33
CA SER A 53 17.82 7.60 5.22
C SER A 53 17.75 6.11 4.94
N GLN A 54 16.89 5.38 5.65
CA GLN A 54 16.67 3.95 5.43
C GLN A 54 16.05 3.67 4.04
N LEU A 55 15.11 4.51 3.58
CA LEU A 55 14.55 4.41 2.23
C LEU A 55 15.65 4.58 1.17
N LYS A 56 16.51 5.60 1.30
CA LYS A 56 17.65 5.79 0.39
C LYS A 56 18.58 4.57 0.36
N GLU A 57 18.86 3.98 1.51
CA GLU A 57 19.68 2.76 1.59
C GLU A 57 19.04 1.58 0.85
N VAL A 58 17.74 1.34 1.06
CA VAL A 58 17.00 0.27 0.34
C VAL A 58 16.99 0.55 -1.16
N LEU A 59 16.65 1.78 -1.57
CA LEU A 59 16.46 2.14 -2.97
C LEU A 59 17.78 2.26 -3.74
N SER A 60 18.90 2.54 -3.06
CA SER A 60 20.23 2.60 -3.71
C SER A 60 20.62 1.31 -4.44
N LYS A 61 20.03 0.18 -4.06
CA LYS A 61 20.25 -1.12 -4.72
C LYS A 61 19.72 -1.16 -6.16
N TYR A 62 18.78 -0.27 -6.50
CA TYR A 62 18.06 -0.24 -7.78
C TYR A 62 18.54 0.87 -8.73
N GLY A 63 19.54 1.65 -8.31
CA GLY A 63 20.05 2.80 -9.06
C GLY A 63 19.01 3.89 -9.23
N ASP A 64 19.00 4.56 -10.39
CA ASP A 64 18.05 5.64 -10.71
C ASP A 64 16.94 5.20 -11.67
N ASP A 65 16.87 3.91 -12.03
CA ASP A 65 15.89 3.39 -12.99
C ASP A 65 14.66 2.82 -12.30
N TYR A 66 13.99 3.66 -11.50
CA TYR A 66 12.73 3.29 -10.84
C TYR A 66 11.69 4.39 -10.93
N ASP A 67 10.43 3.98 -10.96
CA ASP A 67 9.25 4.82 -10.75
C ASP A 67 8.70 4.55 -9.35
N LEU A 68 8.21 5.59 -8.66
CA LEU A 68 7.70 5.51 -7.31
C LEU A 68 6.23 5.91 -7.25
N VAL A 69 5.43 5.12 -6.54
CA VAL A 69 4.03 5.42 -6.19
C VAL A 69 3.85 5.28 -4.69
N HIS A 70 3.07 6.17 -4.07
CA HIS A 70 2.88 6.10 -2.62
C HIS A 70 1.50 6.60 -2.17
N GLU A 71 1.17 6.28 -0.91
CA GLU A 71 -0.01 6.81 -0.26
C GLU A 71 0.18 8.28 0.11
N GLN A 72 -0.85 9.09 -0.15
CA GLN A 72 -0.94 10.46 0.34
C GLN A 72 -1.68 10.48 1.69
N PRO A 73 -1.14 11.09 2.75
CA PRO A 73 -1.79 11.16 4.04
C PRO A 73 -3.17 11.82 3.99
N LEU A 74 -4.12 11.30 4.77
CA LEU A 74 -5.45 11.89 4.89
C LEU A 74 -5.42 13.17 5.74
N PRO A 75 -6.08 14.27 5.31
CA PRO A 75 -5.99 15.58 5.95
C PRO A 75 -6.63 15.68 7.35
N MET A 76 -7.27 14.64 7.86
CA MET A 76 -8.09 14.71 9.08
C MET A 76 -7.73 13.69 10.18
N SER A 77 -6.54 13.07 10.15
CA SER A 77 -6.14 12.17 11.24
C SER A 77 -5.43 12.94 12.35
N SER A 78 -5.52 12.46 13.59
CA SER A 78 -4.81 13.04 14.75
C SER A 78 -3.27 12.99 14.60
N MET A 79 -2.77 12.15 13.70
CA MET A 79 -1.35 12.05 13.33
C MET A 79 -1.02 12.75 12.00
N SER A 80 -1.95 13.52 11.43
CA SER A 80 -1.81 14.10 10.09
C SER A 80 -0.57 14.97 9.95
N SER A 81 -0.26 15.84 10.92
CA SER A 81 0.88 16.75 10.82
C SER A 81 2.22 16.01 10.74
N ALA A 82 2.41 14.95 11.52
CA ALA A 82 3.61 14.13 11.47
C ALA A 82 3.73 13.37 10.16
N LEU A 83 2.64 12.73 9.71
CA LEU A 83 2.59 12.02 8.42
C LEU A 83 2.80 12.96 7.23
N TYR A 84 2.27 14.19 7.28
CA TYR A 84 2.54 15.21 6.26
C TYR A 84 4.02 15.59 6.21
N SER A 85 4.71 15.67 7.36
CA SER A 85 6.14 15.92 7.37
C SER A 85 6.93 14.81 6.69
N LEU A 86 6.56 13.55 6.94
CA LEU A 86 7.18 12.40 6.28
C LEU A 86 6.87 12.40 4.77
N ASP A 87 5.61 12.61 4.38
CA ASP A 87 5.17 12.68 2.99
C ASP A 87 5.90 13.80 2.22
N THR A 88 6.00 14.99 2.83
CA THR A 88 6.75 16.12 2.27
C THR A 88 8.22 15.75 2.03
N LEU A 89 8.86 15.09 2.98
CA LEU A 89 10.26 14.66 2.84
C LEU A 89 10.41 13.56 1.77
N ILE A 90 9.48 12.62 1.67
CA ILE A 90 9.44 11.63 0.58
C ILE A 90 9.35 12.36 -0.75
N TYR A 91 8.39 13.28 -0.90
CA TYR A 91 8.20 14.03 -2.11
C TYR A 91 9.46 14.79 -2.53
N HIS A 92 10.03 15.62 -1.65
CA HIS A 92 11.24 16.38 -1.97
C HIS A 92 12.48 15.52 -2.20
N THR A 93 12.55 14.32 -1.60
CA THR A 93 13.71 13.45 -1.74
C THR A 93 13.68 12.67 -3.05
N PHE A 94 12.49 12.31 -3.53
CA PHE A 94 12.28 11.39 -4.65
C PHE A 94 11.42 12.00 -5.76
N GLU A 95 11.29 13.33 -5.84
CA GLU A 95 10.38 14.04 -6.76
C GLU A 95 10.53 13.62 -8.23
N ASP A 96 11.78 13.40 -8.68
CA ASP A 96 12.06 12.96 -10.06
C ASP A 96 11.54 11.55 -10.38
N HIS A 97 11.31 10.74 -9.35
CA HIS A 97 10.86 9.35 -9.48
C HIS A 97 9.35 9.19 -9.21
N ILE A 98 8.72 10.14 -8.53
CA ILE A 98 7.29 10.03 -8.19
C ILE A 98 6.43 10.14 -9.44
N ARG A 99 5.67 9.09 -9.73
CA ARG A 99 4.73 9.02 -10.86
C ARG A 99 3.28 9.24 -10.43
N HIS A 100 2.92 8.81 -9.25
CA HIS A 100 1.57 8.97 -8.74
C HIS A 100 1.50 8.90 -7.22
N THR A 101 0.57 9.68 -6.65
CA THR A 101 0.21 9.59 -5.23
C THR A 101 -1.24 9.15 -5.11
N TYR A 102 -1.52 8.18 -4.26
CA TYR A 102 -2.85 7.64 -4.08
C TYR A 102 -3.48 8.12 -2.78
N ASN A 103 -4.69 8.64 -2.87
CA ASN A 103 -5.51 8.81 -1.67
C ASN A 103 -5.96 7.42 -1.18
N PRO A 104 -5.89 7.11 0.13
CA PRO A 104 -6.36 5.85 0.70
C PRO A 104 -7.81 5.49 0.34
N ALA A 105 -8.67 6.52 0.17
CA ALA A 105 -10.04 6.30 -0.27
C ALA A 105 -10.11 5.72 -1.71
N THR A 106 -9.14 6.03 -2.55
CA THR A 106 -9.05 5.46 -3.91
C THR A 106 -8.75 3.97 -3.84
N LEU A 107 -7.77 3.56 -3.03
CA LEU A 107 -7.48 2.15 -2.80
C LEU A 107 -8.72 1.39 -2.31
N ARG A 108 -9.38 1.95 -1.28
CA ARG A 108 -10.60 1.38 -0.69
C ARG A 108 -11.74 1.23 -1.70
N SER A 109 -12.00 2.28 -2.50
CA SER A 109 -13.10 2.27 -3.45
C SER A 109 -12.84 1.39 -4.68
N ARG A 110 -11.62 1.40 -5.19
CA ARG A 110 -11.27 0.72 -6.44
C ARG A 110 -10.92 -0.74 -6.25
N ILE A 111 -10.23 -1.08 -5.16
CA ILE A 111 -9.76 -2.45 -4.89
C ILE A 111 -10.74 -3.21 -4.03
N HIS A 112 -11.24 -2.61 -2.96
CA HIS A 112 -12.12 -3.29 -2.01
C HIS A 112 -13.61 -2.96 -2.22
N GLY A 113 -13.91 -1.82 -2.81
CA GLY A 113 -15.29 -1.33 -3.00
C GLY A 113 -16.02 -0.95 -1.71
N HIS A 114 -15.35 -0.98 -0.56
CA HIS A 114 -15.91 -0.69 0.75
C HIS A 114 -14.82 -0.25 1.74
N LYS A 115 -15.23 0.19 2.94
CA LYS A 115 -14.30 0.35 4.05
C LYS A 115 -13.81 -1.03 4.47
N TYR A 116 -12.53 -1.25 4.40
CA TYR A 116 -11.87 -2.52 4.72
C TYR A 116 -11.07 -2.43 6.02
N ASP A 117 -10.72 -3.57 6.56
CA ASP A 117 -9.75 -3.70 7.64
C ASP A 117 -8.39 -4.17 7.11
N LYS A 118 -7.39 -4.17 8.00
CA LYS A 118 -6.00 -4.57 7.68
C LYS A 118 -5.90 -5.99 7.11
N LYS A 119 -6.82 -6.87 7.49
CA LYS A 119 -6.85 -8.25 7.05
C LYS A 119 -7.33 -8.39 5.61
N ASP A 120 -8.20 -7.50 5.16
CA ASP A 120 -8.72 -7.50 3.79
C ASP A 120 -7.59 -7.23 2.79
N SER A 121 -6.74 -6.21 3.05
CA SER A 121 -5.60 -5.89 2.20
C SER A 121 -4.60 -7.05 2.11
N GLN A 122 -4.30 -7.69 3.24
CA GLN A 122 -3.41 -8.86 3.28
C GLN A 122 -3.98 -10.03 2.45
N THR A 123 -5.26 -10.36 2.65
CA THR A 123 -5.91 -11.47 1.94
C THR A 123 -5.94 -11.24 0.43
N LEU A 124 -6.23 -9.99 0.03
CA LEU A 124 -6.28 -9.65 -1.39
C LEU A 124 -4.88 -9.68 -2.03
N THR A 125 -3.88 -9.13 -1.34
CA THR A 125 -2.49 -9.19 -1.80
C THR A 125 -2.01 -10.62 -1.94
N GLU A 126 -2.26 -11.50 -0.97
CA GLU A 126 -1.92 -12.92 -1.07
C GLU A 126 -2.58 -13.58 -2.29
N LYS A 127 -3.85 -13.25 -2.59
CA LYS A 127 -4.55 -13.73 -3.79
C LYS A 127 -3.84 -13.28 -5.07
N TYR A 128 -3.50 -11.99 -5.18
CA TYR A 128 -2.85 -11.44 -6.36
C TYR A 128 -1.43 -11.99 -6.56
N LEU A 129 -0.66 -12.11 -5.49
CA LEU A 129 0.67 -12.70 -5.55
C LEU A 129 0.64 -14.17 -6.00
N ASN A 130 -0.38 -14.93 -5.59
CA ASN A 130 -0.57 -16.30 -6.06
C ASN A 130 -0.88 -16.37 -7.58
N ILE A 131 -1.59 -15.37 -8.11
CA ILE A 131 -1.85 -15.27 -9.56
C ILE A 131 -0.54 -14.92 -10.29
N LEU A 132 0.19 -13.93 -9.79
CA LEU A 132 1.48 -13.49 -10.36
C LEU A 132 2.53 -14.60 -10.32
N ALA A 133 2.61 -15.36 -9.22
CA ALA A 133 3.50 -16.51 -9.12
C ALA A 133 3.19 -17.59 -10.21
N LYS A 134 1.90 -17.82 -10.50
CA LYS A 134 1.51 -18.70 -11.63
C LYS A 134 1.87 -18.13 -13.00
N SER A 135 2.00 -16.82 -13.11
CA SER A 135 2.46 -16.10 -14.32
C SER A 135 3.99 -15.95 -14.38
N GLY A 136 4.72 -16.61 -13.48
CA GLY A 136 6.17 -16.68 -13.47
C GLY A 136 6.88 -15.62 -12.62
N TYR A 137 6.15 -14.86 -11.79
CA TYR A 137 6.80 -13.92 -10.86
C TYR A 137 7.44 -14.65 -9.68
N ILE A 138 8.65 -14.24 -9.33
CA ILE A 138 9.39 -14.69 -8.15
C ILE A 138 9.12 -13.70 -7.02
N ILE A 139 8.57 -14.18 -5.91
CA ILE A 139 8.24 -13.36 -4.75
C ILE A 139 9.32 -13.56 -3.70
N LYS A 140 10.02 -12.47 -3.35
CA LYS A 140 11.10 -12.44 -2.35
C LYS A 140 10.67 -11.61 -1.15
N SER A 141 11.02 -12.06 0.04
CA SER A 141 10.81 -11.30 1.28
C SER A 141 12.10 -11.34 2.08
N GLU A 142 12.53 -10.22 2.66
CA GLU A 142 13.72 -10.16 3.55
C GLU A 142 13.65 -11.15 4.71
N MET A 143 12.47 -11.60 5.06
CA MET A 143 12.23 -12.47 6.21
C MET A 143 12.15 -13.97 5.88
N GLY A 144 12.60 -14.38 4.68
CA GLY A 144 12.59 -15.79 4.27
C GLY A 144 11.19 -16.32 3.92
N THR A 145 11.14 -17.50 3.33
CA THR A 145 10.03 -18.11 2.60
C THR A 145 8.73 -18.41 3.38
N LYS A 146 8.52 -17.89 4.59
CA LYS A 146 7.36 -18.30 5.43
C LYS A 146 6.67 -17.20 6.23
N LYS A 147 6.92 -15.92 6.02
CA LYS A 147 6.17 -14.91 6.77
C LYS A 147 4.99 -14.38 5.98
N LYS A 148 3.84 -14.42 6.64
CA LYS A 148 2.62 -13.71 6.25
C LYS A 148 2.95 -12.25 5.95
N ILE A 149 2.59 -11.78 4.76
CA ILE A 149 2.75 -10.39 4.34
C ILE A 149 2.05 -9.51 5.38
N CYS A 150 2.72 -8.48 5.88
CA CYS A 150 2.08 -7.55 6.80
C CYS A 150 1.18 -6.56 6.05
N HIS A 151 0.39 -5.81 6.81
CA HIS A 151 -0.58 -4.87 6.25
C HIS A 151 0.10 -3.78 5.40
N ASP A 152 1.13 -3.17 5.92
CA ASP A 152 1.81 -2.05 5.26
C ASP A 152 2.50 -2.50 3.96
N ASP A 153 3.11 -3.71 3.95
CA ASP A 153 3.68 -4.31 2.73
C ASP A 153 2.57 -4.64 1.71
N ALA A 154 1.41 -5.10 2.21
CA ALA A 154 0.26 -5.39 1.37
C ALA A 154 -0.29 -4.12 0.71
N GLU A 155 -0.42 -3.01 1.44
CA GLU A 155 -0.88 -1.74 0.88
C GLU A 155 0.13 -1.17 -0.11
N ALA A 156 1.42 -1.21 0.20
CA ALA A 156 2.48 -0.83 -0.75
C ALA A 156 2.38 -1.61 -2.08
N PHE A 157 2.15 -2.93 -2.03
CA PHE A 157 1.89 -3.74 -3.22
C PHE A 157 0.62 -3.30 -3.96
N LEU A 158 -0.47 -3.03 -3.24
CA LEU A 158 -1.73 -2.64 -3.87
C LEU A 158 -1.65 -1.28 -4.58
N TYR A 159 -0.80 -0.34 -4.13
CA TYR A 159 -0.51 0.90 -4.87
C TYR A 159 0.25 0.61 -6.17
N CYS A 160 1.23 -0.27 -6.15
CA CYS A 160 1.90 -0.73 -7.38
C CYS A 160 0.91 -1.41 -8.33
N HIS A 161 0.07 -2.29 -7.80
CA HIS A 161 -0.95 -2.99 -8.58
C HIS A 161 -1.90 -2.01 -9.29
N LEU A 162 -2.43 -1.01 -8.58
CA LEU A 162 -3.29 0.02 -9.17
C LEU A 162 -2.59 0.76 -10.30
N TYR A 163 -1.35 1.17 -10.10
CA TYR A 163 -0.60 1.90 -11.11
C TYR A 163 -0.35 1.07 -12.37
N LEU A 164 0.06 -0.19 -12.21
CA LEU A 164 0.28 -1.12 -13.32
C LEU A 164 -1.03 -1.47 -14.04
N HIS A 165 -2.10 -1.66 -13.29
CA HIS A 165 -3.44 -1.86 -13.85
C HIS A 165 -3.87 -0.66 -14.70
N ASP A 166 -3.77 0.57 -14.18
CA ASP A 166 -4.15 1.81 -14.88
C ASP A 166 -3.27 2.08 -16.09
N SER A 167 -2.02 1.66 -16.04
CA SER A 167 -1.09 1.73 -17.15
C SER A 167 -1.31 0.64 -18.21
N GLY A 168 -2.27 -0.27 -18.01
CA GLY A 168 -2.60 -1.33 -18.95
C GLY A 168 -1.57 -2.47 -18.98
N HIS A 169 -0.79 -2.67 -17.91
CA HIS A 169 0.20 -3.75 -17.86
C HIS A 169 -0.50 -5.12 -17.88
N PRO A 170 -0.18 -6.02 -18.84
CA PRO A 170 -0.97 -7.23 -19.09
C PRO A 170 -1.02 -8.19 -17.88
N ASP A 171 0.07 -8.32 -17.13
CA ASP A 171 0.13 -9.21 -15.97
C ASP A 171 -0.66 -8.68 -14.75
N PHE A 172 -1.10 -7.41 -14.75
CA PHE A 172 -1.77 -6.74 -13.64
C PHE A 172 -3.24 -6.38 -13.91
N GLN A 173 -3.85 -6.99 -14.93
CA GLN A 173 -5.26 -6.78 -15.29
C GLN A 173 -6.20 -7.68 -14.48
N PHE A 174 -5.99 -7.78 -13.16
CA PHE A 174 -6.89 -8.52 -12.27
C PHE A 174 -8.09 -7.66 -11.90
N ASP A 175 -9.26 -8.21 -12.04
CA ASP A 175 -10.50 -7.53 -11.73
C ASP A 175 -11.14 -8.11 -10.45
N ASN A 176 -11.58 -7.24 -9.59
CA ASN A 176 -12.29 -7.55 -8.35
C ASN A 176 -13.77 -7.16 -8.43
N THR A 177 -14.25 -6.75 -9.60
CA THR A 177 -15.58 -6.17 -9.78
C THR A 177 -16.68 -7.09 -9.25
N ASP A 178 -16.60 -8.40 -9.51
CA ASP A 178 -17.57 -9.38 -9.03
C ASP A 178 -17.60 -9.49 -7.50
N GLU A 179 -16.43 -9.48 -6.85
CA GLU A 179 -16.32 -9.57 -5.39
C GLU A 179 -16.85 -8.29 -4.73
N ILE A 180 -16.53 -7.14 -5.31
CA ILE A 180 -17.06 -5.83 -4.88
C ILE A 180 -18.59 -5.80 -5.01
N GLN A 181 -19.15 -6.30 -6.11
CA GLN A 181 -20.60 -6.35 -6.30
C GLN A 181 -21.26 -7.28 -5.29
N LYS A 182 -20.73 -8.48 -5.08
CA LYS A 182 -21.22 -9.43 -4.06
C LYS A 182 -21.20 -8.82 -2.67
N TYR A 183 -20.13 -8.13 -2.31
CA TYR A 183 -20.04 -7.42 -1.02
C TYR A 183 -21.12 -6.35 -0.89
N LYS A 184 -21.29 -5.47 -1.90
CA LYS A 184 -22.30 -4.41 -1.90
C LYS A 184 -23.72 -4.97 -1.74
N LEU A 185 -24.03 -6.06 -2.41
CA LEU A 185 -25.33 -6.76 -2.27
C LEU A 185 -25.53 -7.28 -0.85
N ARG A 186 -24.53 -7.98 -0.29
CA ARG A 186 -24.58 -8.50 1.09
C ARG A 186 -24.79 -7.38 2.11
N MET A 187 -24.08 -6.26 1.99
CA MET A 187 -24.23 -5.10 2.90
C MET A 187 -25.60 -4.45 2.79
N LYS A 188 -26.18 -4.40 1.58
CA LYS A 188 -27.55 -3.91 1.39
C LYS A 188 -28.58 -4.79 2.08
N GLU A 189 -28.41 -6.12 2.02
CA GLU A 189 -29.26 -7.07 2.71
C GLU A 189 -29.16 -6.99 4.23
N LEU A 190 -27.93 -6.87 4.77
CA LEU A 190 -27.70 -6.70 6.20
C LEU A 190 -28.38 -5.43 6.72
N LYS A 191 -28.22 -4.29 6.06
CA LYS A 191 -28.89 -3.03 6.42
C LYS A 191 -30.41 -3.15 6.36
N LYS A 192 -30.95 -3.93 5.43
CA LYS A 192 -32.40 -4.19 5.36
C LYS A 192 -32.90 -5.01 6.54
N ARG A 193 -32.13 -6.05 6.95
CA ARG A 193 -32.45 -6.88 8.13
C ARG A 193 -32.39 -6.07 9.43
N GLU A 194 -31.35 -5.26 9.63
CA GLU A 194 -31.21 -4.36 10.79
C GLU A 194 -32.42 -3.42 10.90
N LYS A 195 -32.84 -2.77 9.79
CA LYS A 195 -34.02 -1.91 9.78
C LYS A 195 -35.35 -2.65 10.09
N MET A 196 -35.44 -3.93 9.72
CA MET A 196 -36.63 -4.74 10.05
C MET A 196 -36.65 -5.10 11.53
N LEU A 197 -35.49 -5.44 12.11
CA LEU A 197 -35.39 -5.75 13.56
C LEU A 197 -35.72 -4.53 14.42
N MET A 198 -35.17 -3.35 14.08
CA MET A 198 -35.50 -2.11 14.81
C MET A 198 -37.00 -1.76 14.77
N LYS A 199 -37.71 -2.08 13.68
CA LYS A 199 -39.17 -1.85 13.57
C LYS A 199 -40.00 -2.89 14.26
N SER A 200 -39.47 -4.03 14.67
CA SER A 200 -40.19 -5.07 15.39
C SER A 200 -40.06 -4.92 16.92
N GLU A 201 -39.20 -4.01 17.38
CA GLU A 201 -38.98 -3.68 18.79
C GLU A 201 -39.75 -2.40 19.22
N GLU A 202 -40.38 -1.71 18.26
CA GLU A 202 -41.35 -0.61 18.49
C GLU A 202 -42.78 -1.15 18.51
#